data_fe0983a7ebae12c5879b72eb25e26ccb
#
_entry.id   fe0983a7ebae12c5879b72eb25e26ccb
#
_cell.length_a   1.000
_cell.length_b   1.000
_cell.length_c   1.000
_cell.angle_alpha   90.00
_cell.angle_beta   90.00
_cell.angle_gamma   90.00
#
_symmetry.space_group_name_H-M   'P 1'
#
loop_
_entity.id
_entity.type
_entity.pdbx_description
1 polymer ?
#
loop_
_entity_poly.entity_id
_entity_poly.type
_entity_poly.pdbx_seq_one_letter_code
_entity_poly.pdbx_strand_id
1 'polypeptide(L)'
;MKRILTIVIACCLALASCTTKPQQPSKSAIGSPYEAFVICDNDAWNSGLDSVVYRAVGARVLGLPRPESYFYVVDQMSQGELTTMERKYGNILSISISPANSEAGLMVADNVYARPQTIVTVNAPTVDAAKQFIEEHGGEICGLFEVGERNRSLVNSRRSSSPTLMEELKKHIGIDMHIPAGFSKANSGDRSLLWFMRDYEKKAQYIFAFETEYTDEKDLTGEWLERMIINKLAVVHTDKPGSYMTISQSAPIYFSAMEINDRVWFEMRGCWEVKFDQMGGPFVSFSTLDQESQTIKTILFALYAPEEMQRGLMGELEYLIYTAK
;
A
#
# COMPACT_ATOMS: atom_id res chain seq x y z
N MET A 1 -5.10 54.44 65.01
CA MET A 1 -5.18 53.06 64.49
C MET A 1 -5.15 53.12 62.94
N LYS A 2 -3.97 52.95 62.36
CA LYS A 2 -3.80 52.97 60.90
C LYS A 2 -3.71 51.54 60.40
N ARG A 3 -4.63 51.15 59.55
CA ARG A 3 -4.59 49.86 58.83
C ARG A 3 -3.70 50.00 57.63
N ILE A 4 -2.61 49.26 57.60
CA ILE A 4 -1.74 49.11 56.44
C ILE A 4 -2.32 48.03 55.55
N LEU A 5 -2.71 48.42 54.34
CA LEU A 5 -3.19 47.53 53.30
C LEU A 5 -1.99 47.08 52.46
N THR A 6 -1.58 45.82 52.61
CA THR A 6 -0.48 45.22 51.84
C THR A 6 -1.07 44.69 50.54
N ILE A 7 -0.72 45.34 49.43
CA ILE A 7 -1.06 44.88 48.06
C ILE A 7 -0.01 43.84 47.63
N VAL A 8 -0.43 42.58 47.55
CA VAL A 8 0.39 41.52 46.93
C VAL A 8 0.18 41.56 45.41
N ILE A 9 1.17 42.04 44.70
CA ILE A 9 1.20 41.98 43.24
C ILE A 9 1.66 40.56 42.85
N ALA A 10 0.71 39.72 42.43
CA ALA A 10 0.97 38.41 41.83
C ALA A 10 1.46 38.65 40.39
N CYS A 11 2.78 38.55 40.14
CA CYS A 11 3.35 38.45 38.79
C CYS A 11 2.97 37.08 38.18
N CYS A 12 1.92 37.01 37.37
CA CYS A 12 1.67 35.90 36.48
C CYS A 12 2.70 35.96 35.33
N LEU A 13 3.79 35.24 35.48
CA LEU A 13 4.69 34.90 34.36
C LEU A 13 3.93 33.95 33.45
N ALA A 14 3.31 34.48 32.40
CA ALA A 14 2.82 33.71 31.29
C ALA A 14 4.04 33.13 30.52
N LEU A 15 4.38 31.90 30.82
CA LEU A 15 5.27 31.08 29.98
C LEU A 15 4.52 30.82 28.68
N ALA A 16 4.67 31.70 27.70
CA ALA A 16 4.33 31.43 26.32
C ALA A 16 5.26 30.32 25.84
N SER A 17 4.87 29.08 26.05
CA SER A 17 5.47 27.92 25.39
C SER A 17 5.19 28.05 23.90
N CYS A 18 6.11 28.66 23.16
CA CYS A 18 6.13 28.56 21.72
C CYS A 18 6.39 27.09 21.35
N THR A 19 5.33 26.31 21.23
CA THR A 19 5.40 25.05 20.52
C THR A 19 5.60 25.38 19.04
N THR A 20 6.84 25.64 18.65
CA THR A 20 7.23 25.62 17.25
C THR A 20 6.95 24.20 16.74
N LYS A 21 5.87 24.04 15.95
CA LYS A 21 5.67 22.81 15.21
C LYS A 21 6.96 22.54 14.43
N PRO A 22 7.53 21.33 14.50
CA PRO A 22 8.73 21.02 13.76
C PRO A 22 8.52 21.42 12.30
N GLN A 23 9.38 22.27 11.78
CA GLN A 23 9.29 22.78 10.42
C GLN A 23 9.47 21.59 9.49
N GLN A 24 8.42 21.25 8.76
CA GLN A 24 8.45 20.11 7.86
C GLN A 24 9.44 20.38 6.71
N PRO A 25 10.24 19.38 6.28
CA PRO A 25 11.19 19.58 5.21
C PRO A 25 10.51 20.03 3.93
N SER A 26 11.11 21.01 3.25
CA SER A 26 10.62 21.55 1.97
C SER A 26 11.04 20.72 0.76
N LYS A 27 11.99 19.78 0.95
CA LYS A 27 12.57 18.97 -0.12
C LYS A 27 11.69 17.76 -0.43
N SER A 28 11.52 17.45 -1.71
CA SER A 28 10.86 16.24 -2.16
C SER A 28 11.74 15.01 -1.90
N ALA A 29 11.09 13.90 -1.51
CA ALA A 29 11.74 12.61 -1.46
C ALA A 29 12.14 12.16 -2.88
N ILE A 30 13.19 11.34 -2.97
CA ILE A 30 13.70 10.71 -4.18
C ILE A 30 13.58 9.20 -4.08
N GLY A 31 13.92 8.51 -5.16
CA GLY A 31 13.78 7.06 -5.33
C GLY A 31 12.44 6.70 -5.99
N SER A 32 12.41 5.51 -6.56
CA SER A 32 11.18 4.93 -7.15
C SER A 32 10.30 4.31 -6.06
N PRO A 33 9.02 4.07 -6.32
CA PRO A 33 8.19 3.29 -5.40
C PRO A 33 8.82 1.94 -5.07
N TYR A 34 8.72 1.54 -3.81
CA TYR A 34 9.25 0.27 -3.26
C TYR A 34 10.78 0.12 -3.31
N GLU A 35 11.50 1.20 -3.52
CA GLU A 35 12.94 1.25 -3.26
C GLU A 35 13.20 1.58 -1.79
N ALA A 36 14.18 0.89 -1.18
CA ALA A 36 14.67 1.13 0.17
C ALA A 36 16.17 1.41 0.14
N PHE A 37 16.59 2.50 0.76
CA PHE A 37 17.99 2.84 0.98
C PHE A 37 18.39 2.39 2.38
N VAL A 38 19.56 1.74 2.53
CA VAL A 38 20.01 1.21 3.82
C VAL A 38 21.14 2.07 4.40
N ILE A 39 20.99 2.46 5.65
CA ILE A 39 22.03 3.11 6.43
C ILE A 39 22.53 2.12 7.48
N CYS A 40 23.77 1.68 7.35
CA CYS A 40 24.39 0.71 8.24
C CYS A 40 25.90 0.88 8.22
N ASP A 41 26.57 0.57 9.32
CA ASP A 41 28.03 0.47 9.35
C ASP A 41 28.54 -0.60 8.37
N ASN A 42 29.62 -0.30 7.62
CA ASN A 42 30.11 -1.14 6.54
C ASN A 42 30.61 -2.50 7.07
N ASP A 43 31.25 -2.55 8.26
CA ASP A 43 31.73 -3.81 8.83
C ASP A 43 30.54 -4.67 9.26
N ALA A 44 29.53 -4.08 9.87
CA ALA A 44 28.29 -4.78 10.24
C ALA A 44 27.57 -5.31 9.00
N TRP A 45 27.45 -4.50 7.96
CA TRP A 45 26.83 -4.89 6.68
C TRP A 45 27.52 -6.10 6.07
N ASN A 46 28.85 -6.04 5.94
CA ASN A 46 29.67 -7.10 5.34
C ASN A 46 29.79 -8.37 6.21
N SER A 47 29.36 -8.33 7.46
CA SER A 47 29.37 -9.49 8.36
C SER A 47 28.17 -10.44 8.14
N GLY A 48 27.41 -10.28 7.06
CA GLY A 48 26.23 -11.08 6.69
C GLY A 48 24.90 -10.46 7.10
N LEU A 49 24.89 -9.21 7.57
CA LEU A 49 23.67 -8.46 7.83
C LEU A 49 22.94 -8.09 6.52
N ASP A 50 23.71 -7.84 5.45
CA ASP A 50 23.22 -7.65 4.08
C ASP A 50 22.26 -8.77 3.66
N SER A 51 22.67 -10.02 3.81
CA SER A 51 21.87 -11.18 3.43
C SER A 51 20.57 -11.30 4.22
N VAL A 52 20.58 -10.89 5.49
CA VAL A 52 19.39 -10.88 6.35
C VAL A 52 18.42 -9.79 5.87
N VAL A 53 18.93 -8.58 5.61
CA VAL A 53 18.14 -7.47 5.11
C VAL A 53 17.52 -7.80 3.74
N TYR A 54 18.32 -8.32 2.79
CA TYR A 54 17.80 -8.72 1.48
C TYR A 54 16.70 -9.77 1.56
N ARG A 55 16.80 -10.74 2.48
CA ARG A 55 15.72 -11.71 2.68
C ARG A 55 14.48 -11.11 3.31
N ALA A 56 14.65 -10.24 4.30
CA ALA A 56 13.55 -9.64 5.03
C ALA A 56 12.71 -8.69 4.17
N VAL A 57 13.37 -7.72 3.50
CA VAL A 57 12.64 -6.72 2.68
C VAL A 57 12.37 -7.20 1.27
N GLY A 58 13.16 -8.17 0.77
CA GLY A 58 13.03 -8.77 -0.56
C GLY A 58 12.06 -9.95 -0.63
N ALA A 59 11.27 -10.20 0.40
CA ALA A 59 10.24 -11.24 0.37
C ALA A 59 9.30 -11.04 -0.84
N ARG A 60 8.80 -12.15 -1.41
CA ARG A 60 7.97 -12.09 -2.62
C ARG A 60 6.59 -11.52 -2.34
N VAL A 61 6.15 -10.63 -3.23
CA VAL A 61 4.78 -10.16 -3.28
C VAL A 61 3.87 -11.26 -3.80
N LEU A 62 2.78 -11.53 -3.08
CA LEU A 62 1.81 -12.55 -3.46
C LEU A 62 0.88 -12.06 -4.58
N GLY A 63 0.44 -12.96 -5.44
CA GLY A 63 -0.54 -12.68 -6.49
C GLY A 63 0.02 -11.98 -7.74
N LEU A 64 1.34 -11.85 -7.87
CA LEU A 64 1.96 -11.39 -9.11
C LEU A 64 2.36 -12.56 -10.00
N PRO A 65 2.18 -12.46 -11.34
CA PRO A 65 2.52 -13.53 -12.28
C PRO A 65 4.04 -13.77 -12.40
N ARG A 66 4.84 -12.75 -12.10
CA ARG A 66 6.30 -12.84 -11.98
C ARG A 66 6.72 -12.54 -10.56
N PRO A 67 7.75 -13.22 -10.04
CA PRO A 67 8.26 -12.93 -8.70
C PRO A 67 8.83 -11.51 -8.64
N GLU A 68 8.26 -10.68 -7.78
CA GLU A 68 8.77 -9.35 -7.46
C GLU A 68 8.91 -9.22 -5.94
N SER A 69 9.90 -8.46 -5.50
CA SER A 69 10.16 -8.22 -4.08
C SER A 69 9.21 -7.18 -3.50
N TYR A 70 8.94 -7.27 -2.20
CA TYR A 70 8.22 -6.20 -1.49
C TYR A 70 8.96 -4.88 -1.60
N PHE A 71 10.27 -4.89 -1.32
CA PHE A 71 11.14 -3.73 -1.50
C PHE A 71 12.45 -4.15 -2.14
N TYR A 72 13.04 -3.23 -2.89
CA TYR A 72 14.36 -3.37 -3.51
C TYR A 72 15.36 -2.51 -2.73
N VAL A 73 16.41 -3.12 -2.16
CA VAL A 73 17.53 -2.36 -1.60
C VAL A 73 18.33 -1.81 -2.76
N VAL A 74 18.32 -0.48 -2.90
CA VAL A 74 19.01 0.20 -4.02
C VAL A 74 20.47 0.46 -3.74
N ASP A 75 20.82 0.74 -2.48
CA ASP A 75 22.20 0.97 -2.05
C ASP A 75 22.29 0.92 -0.51
N GLN A 76 23.52 0.83 0.00
CA GLN A 76 23.85 0.91 1.42
C GLN A 76 25.04 1.84 1.62
N MET A 77 24.99 2.67 2.66
CA MET A 77 26.10 3.52 3.10
C MET A 77 26.17 3.59 4.62
N SER A 78 27.36 3.83 5.15
CA SER A 78 27.51 4.17 6.57
C SER A 78 27.03 5.60 6.85
N GLN A 79 26.66 5.87 8.10
CA GLN A 79 26.17 7.19 8.53
C GLN A 79 27.15 8.33 8.20
N GLY A 80 28.46 8.06 8.21
CA GLY A 80 29.51 9.06 7.92
C GLY A 80 29.66 9.40 6.44
N GLU A 81 29.23 8.52 5.55
CA GLU A 81 29.33 8.67 4.09
C GLU A 81 28.12 9.38 3.47
N LEU A 82 27.02 9.50 4.23
CA LEU A 82 25.78 10.08 3.73
C LEU A 82 25.91 11.55 3.34
N THR A 83 25.57 11.83 2.10
CA THR A 83 25.38 13.20 1.62
C THR A 83 23.93 13.66 1.86
N THR A 84 23.62 14.89 1.45
CA THR A 84 22.25 15.40 1.50
C THR A 84 21.31 14.72 0.49
N MET A 85 21.84 13.94 -0.46
CA MET A 85 21.05 13.26 -1.48
C MET A 85 20.46 11.96 -0.95
N GLU A 86 21.30 11.10 -0.39
CA GLU A 86 20.89 9.79 0.11
C GLU A 86 19.88 9.92 1.25
N ARG A 87 20.04 10.94 2.10
CA ARG A 87 19.07 11.26 3.17
C ARG A 87 17.65 11.54 2.67
N LYS A 88 17.44 11.79 1.36
CA LYS A 88 16.14 12.11 0.80
C LYS A 88 15.39 10.90 0.22
N TYR A 89 15.96 9.69 0.26
CA TYR A 89 15.19 8.51 -0.18
C TYR A 89 13.85 8.41 0.55
N GLY A 90 12.82 8.00 -0.18
CA GLY A 90 11.45 7.88 0.35
C GLY A 90 11.31 6.84 1.43
N ASN A 91 12.05 5.71 1.32
CA ASN A 91 12.15 4.70 2.38
C ASN A 91 13.60 4.53 2.76
N ILE A 92 13.87 4.63 4.06
CA ILE A 92 15.22 4.41 4.62
C ILE A 92 15.14 3.38 5.74
N LEU A 93 15.89 2.29 5.61
CA LEU A 93 16.17 1.37 6.70
C LEU A 93 17.48 1.77 7.35
N SER A 94 17.43 2.30 8.55
CA SER A 94 18.62 2.64 9.35
C SER A 94 18.89 1.55 10.37
N ILE A 95 20.09 0.99 10.41
CA ILE A 95 20.50 -0.03 11.37
C ILE A 95 21.60 0.55 12.24
N SER A 96 21.26 0.76 13.51
CA SER A 96 22.16 1.36 14.52
C SER A 96 22.57 0.32 15.55
N ILE A 97 23.84 -0.05 15.53
CA ILE A 97 24.41 -1.01 16.45
C ILE A 97 25.24 -0.30 17.50
N SER A 98 24.85 -0.45 18.77
CA SER A 98 25.53 0.18 19.89
C SER A 98 25.37 -0.64 21.16
N PRO A 99 26.46 -0.92 21.92
CA PRO A 99 26.37 -1.58 23.24
C PRO A 99 25.52 -0.81 24.26
N ALA A 100 25.20 0.46 23.99
CA ALA A 100 24.30 1.25 24.83
C ALA A 100 22.82 0.84 24.70
N ASN A 101 22.46 0.11 23.65
CA ASN A 101 21.13 -0.45 23.52
C ASN A 101 21.00 -1.67 24.41
N SER A 102 19.96 -1.75 25.24
CA SER A 102 19.72 -2.91 26.13
C SER A 102 19.19 -4.13 25.37
N GLU A 103 18.39 -3.88 24.31
CA GLU A 103 17.74 -4.88 23.47
C GLU A 103 17.58 -4.35 22.04
N ALA A 104 17.20 -5.23 21.10
CA ALA A 104 16.87 -4.82 19.75
C ALA A 104 15.44 -4.30 19.69
N GLY A 105 15.20 -3.28 18.85
CA GLY A 105 13.87 -2.69 18.70
C GLY A 105 13.75 -1.79 17.47
N LEU A 106 12.50 -1.48 17.11
CA LEU A 106 12.14 -0.60 16.00
C LEU A 106 11.78 0.80 16.47
N MET A 107 12.15 1.77 15.63
CA MET A 107 11.66 3.15 15.71
C MET A 107 11.25 3.61 14.30
N VAL A 108 10.20 4.40 14.21
CA VAL A 108 9.71 4.97 12.95
C VAL A 108 9.70 6.48 13.03
N ALA A 109 10.17 7.13 11.97
CA ALA A 109 10.11 8.57 11.83
C ALA A 109 9.71 8.95 10.40
N ASP A 110 8.74 9.86 10.29
CA ASP A 110 8.27 10.33 9.01
C ASP A 110 8.80 11.73 8.69
N ASN A 111 9.11 11.95 7.41
CA ASN A 111 9.43 13.28 6.88
C ASN A 111 10.58 14.00 7.60
N VAL A 112 11.65 13.29 7.90
CA VAL A 112 12.81 13.86 8.63
C VAL A 112 13.65 14.75 7.73
N TYR A 113 14.02 14.25 6.53
CA TYR A 113 14.91 14.97 5.60
C TYR A 113 14.21 15.37 4.30
N ALA A 114 13.13 14.71 3.95
CA ALA A 114 12.37 14.92 2.73
C ALA A 114 10.89 14.60 2.94
N ARG A 115 10.04 14.88 1.94
CA ARG A 115 8.59 14.57 1.98
C ARG A 115 8.13 14.08 0.63
N PRO A 116 7.30 13.01 0.66
CA PRO A 116 6.98 12.12 1.79
C PRO A 116 8.10 11.10 2.03
N GLN A 117 8.45 10.82 3.28
CA GLN A 117 9.55 9.93 3.65
C GLN A 117 9.18 9.11 4.88
N THR A 118 9.56 7.84 4.89
CA THR A 118 9.48 6.94 6.05
C THR A 118 10.86 6.38 6.36
N ILE A 119 11.33 6.59 7.59
CA ILE A 119 12.58 6.03 8.10
C ILE A 119 12.22 5.00 9.17
N VAL A 120 12.62 3.76 8.95
CA VAL A 120 12.55 2.68 9.93
C VAL A 120 13.94 2.47 10.48
N THR A 121 14.10 2.61 11.80
CA THR A 121 15.39 2.40 12.47
C THR A 121 15.32 1.14 13.32
N VAL A 122 16.24 0.21 13.06
CA VAL A 122 16.52 -0.94 13.93
C VAL A 122 17.69 -0.56 14.84
N ASN A 123 17.44 -0.46 16.14
CA ASN A 123 18.49 -0.31 17.15
C ASN A 123 18.81 -1.67 17.74
N ALA A 124 20.08 -2.02 17.90
CA ALA A 124 20.48 -3.29 18.48
C ALA A 124 21.80 -3.18 19.28
N PRO A 125 22.01 -4.03 20.31
CA PRO A 125 23.27 -4.03 21.08
C PRO A 125 24.44 -4.61 20.29
N THR A 126 24.19 -5.57 19.40
CA THR A 126 25.19 -6.29 18.60
C THR A 126 24.68 -6.56 17.19
N VAL A 127 25.60 -6.91 16.28
CA VAL A 127 25.25 -7.33 14.91
C VAL A 127 24.34 -8.55 14.90
N ASP A 128 24.63 -9.55 15.73
CA ASP A 128 23.84 -10.78 15.78
C ASP A 128 22.42 -10.52 16.32
N ALA A 129 22.27 -9.63 17.30
CA ALA A 129 20.95 -9.20 17.77
C ALA A 129 20.18 -8.45 16.68
N ALA A 130 20.85 -7.61 15.87
CA ALA A 130 20.23 -6.95 14.73
C ALA A 130 19.77 -7.95 13.67
N LYS A 131 20.60 -8.96 13.33
CA LYS A 131 20.25 -10.02 12.39
C LYS A 131 19.01 -10.79 12.82
N GLN A 132 19.02 -11.28 14.05
CA GLN A 132 17.90 -12.03 14.61
C GLN A 132 16.63 -11.19 14.59
N PHE A 133 16.71 -9.95 15.05
CA PHE A 133 15.57 -9.04 15.09
C PHE A 133 14.98 -8.79 13.69
N ILE A 134 15.83 -8.53 12.69
CA ILE A 134 15.37 -8.29 11.32
C ILE A 134 14.76 -9.56 10.70
N GLU A 135 15.29 -10.75 10.98
CA GLU A 135 14.71 -12.02 10.55
C GLU A 135 13.31 -12.24 11.14
N GLU A 136 13.11 -11.93 12.42
CA GLU A 136 11.84 -12.10 13.12
C GLU A 136 10.81 -11.03 12.76
N HIS A 137 11.26 -9.78 12.48
CA HIS A 137 10.40 -8.60 12.24
C HIS A 137 10.43 -8.08 10.81
N GLY A 138 10.96 -8.83 9.84
CA GLY A 138 11.04 -8.40 8.44
C GLY A 138 9.69 -8.03 7.83
N GLY A 139 8.64 -8.79 8.16
CA GLY A 139 7.27 -8.48 7.74
C GLY A 139 6.74 -7.16 8.31
N GLU A 140 7.06 -6.84 9.56
CA GLU A 140 6.70 -5.57 10.20
C GLU A 140 7.43 -4.39 9.55
N ILE A 141 8.74 -4.53 9.26
CA ILE A 141 9.54 -3.53 8.54
C ILE A 141 8.92 -3.24 7.16
N CYS A 142 8.59 -4.28 6.40
CA CYS A 142 7.89 -4.14 5.11
C CYS A 142 6.54 -3.43 5.25
N GLY A 143 5.74 -3.81 6.25
CA GLY A 143 4.44 -3.18 6.52
C GLY A 143 4.54 -1.69 6.82
N LEU A 144 5.56 -1.26 7.57
CA LEU A 144 5.81 0.15 7.86
C LEU A 144 6.16 0.95 6.59
N PHE A 145 7.03 0.40 5.74
CA PHE A 145 7.33 1.02 4.44
C PHE A 145 6.11 1.02 3.51
N GLU A 146 5.30 -0.03 3.53
CA GLU A 146 4.08 -0.11 2.72
C GLU A 146 3.05 0.96 3.12
N VAL A 147 2.92 1.27 4.41
CA VAL A 147 2.13 2.43 4.87
C VAL A 147 2.66 3.73 4.27
N GLY A 148 3.99 3.91 4.22
CA GLY A 148 4.63 5.06 3.58
C GLY A 148 4.31 5.14 2.08
N GLU A 149 4.45 4.02 1.35
CA GLU A 149 4.13 3.93 -0.09
C GLU A 149 2.66 4.24 -0.36
N ARG A 150 1.76 3.63 0.41
CA ARG A 150 0.33 3.91 0.31
C ARG A 150 0.02 5.38 0.49
N ASN A 151 0.58 6.02 1.51
CA ASN A 151 0.36 7.45 1.76
C ASN A 151 0.88 8.31 0.59
N ARG A 152 2.04 7.97 0.01
CA ARG A 152 2.59 8.65 -1.18
C ARG A 152 1.69 8.48 -2.39
N SER A 153 1.27 7.27 -2.68
CA SER A 153 0.38 6.95 -3.79
C SER A 153 -0.95 7.69 -3.68
N LEU A 154 -1.58 7.67 -2.50
CA LEU A 154 -2.86 8.35 -2.27
C LEU A 154 -2.76 9.88 -2.34
N VAL A 155 -1.65 10.49 -1.89
CA VAL A 155 -1.42 11.93 -2.06
C VAL A 155 -1.32 12.30 -3.54
N ASN A 156 -0.62 11.49 -4.33
CA ASN A 156 -0.48 11.72 -5.77
C ASN A 156 -1.80 11.51 -6.52
N SER A 157 -2.52 10.43 -6.21
CA SER A 157 -3.81 10.13 -6.86
C SER A 157 -4.88 11.20 -6.58
N ARG A 158 -4.92 11.75 -5.35
CA ARG A 158 -5.87 12.80 -4.95
C ARG A 158 -5.66 14.14 -5.63
N ARG A 159 -4.50 14.40 -6.23
CA ARG A 159 -4.24 15.65 -6.99
C ARG A 159 -5.07 15.75 -8.25
N SER A 160 -5.49 14.63 -8.80
CA SER A 160 -6.40 14.59 -9.95
C SER A 160 -7.40 13.46 -9.74
N SER A 161 -8.68 13.79 -9.71
CA SER A 161 -9.77 12.85 -9.53
C SER A 161 -10.81 12.98 -10.63
N SER A 162 -11.63 11.94 -10.78
CA SER A 162 -12.79 11.94 -11.66
C SER A 162 -14.10 11.95 -10.84
N PRO A 163 -14.65 13.10 -10.47
CA PRO A 163 -15.89 13.17 -9.68
C PRO A 163 -17.03 12.40 -10.33
N THR A 164 -17.12 12.43 -11.66
CA THR A 164 -18.15 11.70 -12.41
C THR A 164 -18.08 10.20 -12.19
N LEU A 165 -16.87 9.59 -12.27
CA LEU A 165 -16.70 8.16 -12.06
C LEU A 165 -16.89 7.77 -10.59
N MET A 166 -16.50 8.62 -9.65
CA MET A 166 -16.77 8.44 -8.23
C MET A 166 -18.28 8.41 -7.94
N GLU A 167 -19.04 9.33 -8.53
CA GLU A 167 -20.50 9.35 -8.44
C GLU A 167 -21.13 8.08 -9.05
N GLU A 168 -20.63 7.64 -10.21
CA GLU A 168 -21.10 6.39 -10.83
C GLU A 168 -20.84 5.17 -9.97
N LEU A 169 -19.65 5.06 -9.35
CA LEU A 169 -19.33 3.98 -8.43
C LEU A 169 -20.28 3.98 -7.22
N LYS A 170 -20.42 5.15 -6.59
CA LYS A 170 -21.34 5.34 -5.46
C LYS A 170 -22.78 4.98 -5.78
N LYS A 171 -23.25 5.36 -6.96
CA LYS A 171 -24.61 5.03 -7.43
C LYS A 171 -24.77 3.54 -7.71
N HIS A 172 -23.71 2.87 -8.16
CA HIS A 172 -23.75 1.47 -8.57
C HIS A 172 -23.73 0.48 -7.42
N ILE A 173 -22.81 0.68 -6.44
CA ILE A 173 -22.62 -0.22 -5.31
C ILE A 173 -22.68 0.47 -3.94
N GLY A 174 -23.02 1.75 -3.87
CA GLY A 174 -23.12 2.50 -2.60
C GLY A 174 -21.79 2.81 -1.91
N ILE A 175 -20.65 2.56 -2.54
CA ILE A 175 -19.32 2.86 -1.99
C ILE A 175 -18.77 4.14 -2.61
N ASP A 176 -18.38 5.08 -1.74
CA ASP A 176 -17.69 6.31 -2.12
C ASP A 176 -16.18 6.05 -2.05
N MET A 177 -15.55 5.90 -3.20
CA MET A 177 -14.10 5.64 -3.31
C MET A 177 -13.47 6.59 -4.33
N HIS A 178 -12.26 7.05 -4.04
CA HIS A 178 -11.52 7.90 -4.95
C HIS A 178 -11.16 7.16 -6.25
N ILE A 179 -11.49 7.76 -7.38
CA ILE A 179 -11.11 7.30 -8.72
C ILE A 179 -10.18 8.35 -9.34
N PRO A 180 -8.91 8.03 -9.63
CA PRO A 180 -7.99 8.97 -10.28
C PRO A 180 -8.48 9.39 -11.66
N ALA A 181 -8.08 10.58 -12.11
CA ALA A 181 -8.31 10.98 -13.49
C ALA A 181 -7.58 10.06 -14.48
N GLY A 182 -8.07 10.06 -15.72
CA GLY A 182 -7.53 9.22 -16.79
C GLY A 182 -8.23 7.88 -16.95
N PHE A 183 -9.05 7.46 -15.99
CA PHE A 183 -10.00 6.35 -16.20
C PHE A 183 -11.19 6.82 -17.05
N SER A 184 -11.73 5.90 -17.81
CA SER A 184 -12.99 6.04 -18.54
C SER A 184 -13.89 4.86 -18.26
N LYS A 185 -15.20 5.05 -18.38
CA LYS A 185 -16.16 3.95 -18.28
C LYS A 185 -16.11 3.11 -19.54
N ALA A 186 -15.95 1.81 -19.37
CA ALA A 186 -16.07 0.83 -20.43
C ALA A 186 -17.48 0.19 -20.40
N ASN A 187 -17.86 -0.43 -21.51
CA ASN A 187 -19.15 -1.12 -21.63
C ASN A 187 -18.93 -2.63 -21.64
N SER A 188 -19.41 -3.31 -20.61
CA SER A 188 -19.38 -4.78 -20.52
C SER A 188 -20.60 -5.46 -21.18
N GLY A 189 -21.61 -4.70 -21.58
CA GLY A 189 -22.90 -5.25 -21.99
C GLY A 189 -23.79 -5.70 -20.81
N ASP A 190 -23.23 -5.88 -19.64
CA ASP A 190 -23.94 -6.26 -18.40
C ASP A 190 -24.04 -5.06 -17.46
N ARG A 191 -25.27 -4.65 -17.14
CA ARG A 191 -25.53 -3.52 -16.23
C ARG A 191 -25.18 -3.82 -14.78
N SER A 192 -25.02 -5.08 -14.40
CA SER A 192 -24.61 -5.47 -13.05
C SER A 192 -23.11 -5.36 -12.78
N LEU A 193 -22.30 -5.15 -13.84
CA LEU A 193 -20.87 -4.96 -13.75
C LEU A 193 -20.50 -3.55 -14.17
N LEU A 194 -20.03 -2.74 -13.24
CA LEU A 194 -19.40 -1.46 -13.54
C LEU A 194 -17.93 -1.69 -13.85
N TRP A 195 -17.46 -1.12 -14.95
CA TRP A 195 -16.09 -1.29 -15.43
C TRP A 195 -15.48 0.06 -15.78
N PHE A 196 -14.39 0.42 -15.10
CA PHE A 196 -13.54 1.56 -15.47
C PHE A 196 -12.21 1.04 -15.99
N MET A 197 -11.70 1.70 -17.01
CA MET A 197 -10.46 1.36 -17.67
C MET A 197 -9.60 2.61 -17.89
N ARG A 198 -8.29 2.46 -17.65
CA ARG A 198 -7.27 3.43 -18.04
C ARG A 198 -6.26 2.71 -18.91
N ASP A 199 -6.28 3.02 -20.19
CA ASP A 199 -5.50 2.35 -21.22
C ASP A 199 -4.30 3.20 -21.63
N TYR A 200 -3.18 2.52 -21.84
CA TYR A 200 -1.92 3.05 -22.34
C TYR A 200 -1.44 2.13 -23.47
N GLU A 201 -0.48 2.58 -24.27
CA GLU A 201 -0.01 1.83 -25.44
C GLU A 201 0.36 0.35 -25.16
N LYS A 202 0.92 0.06 -23.97
CA LYS A 202 1.41 -1.29 -23.62
C LYS A 202 0.90 -1.80 -22.27
N LYS A 203 0.06 -1.06 -21.60
CA LYS A 203 -0.50 -1.43 -20.31
C LYS A 203 -1.91 -0.89 -20.14
N ALA A 204 -2.69 -1.60 -19.35
CA ALA A 204 -4.04 -1.17 -18.97
C ALA A 204 -4.31 -1.45 -17.50
N GLN A 205 -5.04 -0.55 -16.86
CA GLN A 205 -5.50 -0.68 -15.49
C GLN A 205 -7.03 -0.73 -15.48
N TYR A 206 -7.56 -1.65 -14.70
CA TYR A 206 -8.99 -1.91 -14.64
C TYR A 206 -9.51 -1.79 -13.21
N ILE A 207 -10.69 -1.21 -13.06
CA ILE A 207 -11.46 -1.20 -11.82
C ILE A 207 -12.83 -1.77 -12.16
N PHE A 208 -13.17 -2.92 -11.59
CA PHE A 208 -14.49 -3.52 -11.69
C PHE A 208 -15.21 -3.36 -10.35
N ALA A 209 -16.51 -3.08 -10.42
CA ALA A 209 -17.34 -3.00 -9.23
C ALA A 209 -18.70 -3.63 -9.49
N PHE A 210 -19.17 -4.44 -8.54
CA PHE A 210 -20.45 -5.11 -8.62
C PHE A 210 -20.95 -5.50 -7.23
N GLU A 211 -22.21 -5.84 -7.14
CA GLU A 211 -22.82 -6.41 -5.95
C GLU A 211 -23.52 -7.71 -6.26
N THR A 212 -23.63 -8.57 -5.24
CA THR A 212 -24.35 -9.83 -5.29
C THR A 212 -25.16 -9.99 -4.01
N GLU A 213 -26.28 -10.70 -4.09
CA GLU A 213 -27.10 -11.03 -2.94
C GLU A 213 -26.30 -11.87 -1.93
N TYR A 214 -26.43 -11.54 -0.66
CA TYR A 214 -25.89 -12.33 0.44
C TYR A 214 -26.99 -13.23 0.98
N THR A 215 -26.72 -14.53 1.08
CA THR A 215 -27.68 -15.53 1.55
C THR A 215 -27.28 -16.18 2.86
N ASP A 216 -26.01 -16.53 3.01
CA ASP A 216 -25.48 -17.11 4.24
C ASP A 216 -23.94 -16.89 4.37
N GLU A 217 -23.35 -17.32 5.49
CA GLU A 217 -21.92 -17.15 5.78
C GLU A 217 -20.99 -17.82 4.76
N LYS A 218 -21.47 -18.81 3.98
CA LYS A 218 -20.68 -19.47 2.94
C LYS A 218 -20.37 -18.53 1.77
N ASP A 219 -21.18 -17.50 1.59
CA ASP A 219 -20.99 -16.49 0.55
C ASP A 219 -19.78 -15.58 0.82
N LEU A 220 -19.21 -15.66 2.03
CA LEU A 220 -17.99 -14.94 2.42
C LEU A 220 -16.73 -15.85 2.41
N THR A 221 -16.83 -17.08 1.89
CA THR A 221 -15.67 -17.96 1.72
C THR A 221 -14.87 -17.61 0.45
N GLY A 222 -13.56 -17.89 0.46
CA GLY A 222 -12.71 -17.67 -0.70
C GLY A 222 -13.21 -18.40 -1.96
N GLU A 223 -13.68 -19.65 -1.81
CA GLU A 223 -14.20 -20.45 -2.93
C GLU A 223 -15.48 -19.86 -3.55
N TRP A 224 -16.38 -19.34 -2.73
CA TRP A 224 -17.60 -18.72 -3.24
C TRP A 224 -17.31 -17.39 -3.93
N LEU A 225 -16.49 -16.53 -3.29
CA LEU A 225 -16.08 -15.25 -3.86
C LEU A 225 -15.31 -15.42 -5.18
N GLU A 226 -14.44 -16.44 -5.28
CA GLU A 226 -13.75 -16.76 -6.53
C GLU A 226 -14.74 -17.12 -7.64
N ARG A 227 -15.68 -18.04 -7.39
CA ARG A 227 -16.71 -18.42 -8.39
C ARG A 227 -17.56 -17.23 -8.82
N MET A 228 -17.92 -16.37 -7.87
CA MET A 228 -18.72 -15.17 -8.14
C MET A 228 -17.94 -14.18 -9.02
N ILE A 229 -16.65 -13.94 -8.72
CA ILE A 229 -15.78 -13.08 -9.54
C ILE A 229 -15.63 -13.66 -10.95
N ILE A 230 -15.40 -14.97 -11.10
CA ILE A 230 -15.32 -15.64 -12.41
C ILE A 230 -16.58 -15.38 -13.21
N ASN A 231 -17.76 -15.57 -12.61
CA ASN A 231 -19.05 -15.36 -13.30
C ASN A 231 -19.23 -13.89 -13.73
N LYS A 232 -18.82 -12.94 -12.90
CA LYS A 232 -18.92 -11.51 -13.22
C LYS A 232 -17.94 -11.05 -14.31
N LEU A 233 -16.73 -11.59 -14.31
CA LEU A 233 -15.73 -11.27 -15.32
C LEU A 233 -16.00 -11.91 -16.69
N ALA A 234 -16.77 -13.00 -16.74
CA ALA A 234 -17.05 -13.73 -17.98
C ALA A 234 -17.74 -12.92 -19.08
N VAL A 235 -18.33 -11.76 -18.75
CA VAL A 235 -18.94 -10.84 -19.73
C VAL A 235 -17.92 -9.86 -20.36
N VAL A 236 -16.69 -9.88 -19.90
CA VAL A 236 -15.60 -9.05 -20.45
C VAL A 236 -14.89 -9.81 -21.56
N HIS A 237 -14.97 -9.31 -22.77
CA HIS A 237 -14.44 -9.95 -23.98
C HIS A 237 -13.35 -9.09 -24.62
N THR A 238 -12.46 -9.72 -25.38
CA THR A 238 -11.58 -9.05 -26.33
C THR A 238 -12.13 -9.20 -27.75
N ASP A 239 -11.39 -8.70 -28.73
CA ASP A 239 -11.76 -8.85 -30.15
C ASP A 239 -11.65 -10.31 -30.67
N LYS A 240 -11.11 -11.22 -29.86
CA LYS A 240 -11.02 -12.64 -30.21
C LYS A 240 -12.36 -13.34 -30.04
N PRO A 241 -12.85 -14.07 -31.05
CA PRO A 241 -14.13 -14.78 -30.95
C PRO A 241 -14.14 -15.77 -29.80
N GLY A 242 -15.19 -15.71 -28.96
CA GLY A 242 -15.37 -16.59 -27.81
C GLY A 242 -14.46 -16.31 -26.62
N SER A 243 -13.67 -15.23 -26.68
CA SER A 243 -12.84 -14.80 -25.53
C SER A 243 -13.68 -14.36 -24.35
N TYR A 244 -13.17 -14.57 -23.14
CA TYR A 244 -13.76 -14.05 -21.91
C TYR A 244 -12.72 -13.96 -20.80
N MET A 245 -12.86 -12.96 -19.93
CA MET A 245 -11.99 -12.78 -18.77
C MET A 245 -12.36 -13.73 -17.64
N THR A 246 -11.35 -14.27 -16.97
CA THR A 246 -11.53 -15.20 -15.83
C THR A 246 -10.35 -15.12 -14.87
N ILE A 247 -10.48 -15.74 -13.70
CA ILE A 247 -9.33 -15.99 -12.81
C ILE A 247 -8.51 -17.15 -13.40
N SER A 248 -7.18 -16.96 -13.47
CA SER A 248 -6.27 -18.00 -13.96
C SER A 248 -6.11 -19.12 -12.94
N GLN A 249 -6.40 -20.34 -13.37
CA GLN A 249 -6.23 -21.54 -12.55
C GLN A 249 -4.77 -22.05 -12.52
N SER A 250 -3.87 -21.41 -13.25
CA SER A 250 -2.44 -21.78 -13.29
C SER A 250 -1.60 -21.06 -12.23
N ALA A 251 -2.17 -20.08 -11.53
CA ALA A 251 -1.53 -19.30 -10.48
C ALA A 251 -2.24 -19.51 -9.15
N PRO A 252 -1.52 -19.46 -8.02
CA PRO A 252 -2.14 -19.54 -6.70
C PRO A 252 -3.03 -18.34 -6.43
N ILE A 253 -4.11 -18.59 -5.69
CA ILE A 253 -5.01 -17.57 -5.17
C ILE A 253 -4.75 -17.46 -3.67
N TYR A 254 -4.69 -16.23 -3.19
CA TYR A 254 -4.49 -15.89 -1.79
C TYR A 254 -5.74 -15.19 -1.28
N PHE A 255 -6.20 -15.59 -0.11
CA PHE A 255 -7.42 -15.06 0.50
C PHE A 255 -7.13 -14.69 1.96
N SER A 256 -7.57 -13.51 2.36
CA SER A 256 -7.43 -13.00 3.73
C SER A 256 -8.57 -12.05 4.08
N ALA A 257 -8.77 -11.80 5.37
CA ALA A 257 -9.65 -10.76 5.87
C ALA A 257 -8.83 -9.64 6.51
N MET A 258 -9.24 -8.40 6.31
CA MET A 258 -8.61 -7.21 6.88
C MET A 258 -9.65 -6.16 7.22
N GLU A 259 -9.28 -5.25 8.12
CA GLU A 259 -10.10 -4.10 8.47
C GLU A 259 -9.52 -2.83 7.81
N ILE A 260 -10.39 -2.10 7.08
CA ILE A 260 -10.04 -0.82 6.47
C ILE A 260 -11.20 0.15 6.76
N ASN A 261 -10.91 1.28 7.40
CA ASN A 261 -11.89 2.32 7.72
C ASN A 261 -13.11 1.77 8.49
N ASP A 262 -12.87 1.02 9.55
CA ASP A 262 -13.89 0.39 10.42
C ASP A 262 -14.83 -0.59 9.68
N ARG A 263 -14.39 -1.12 8.53
CA ARG A 263 -15.13 -2.09 7.72
C ARG A 263 -14.28 -3.32 7.47
N VAL A 264 -14.85 -4.50 7.63
CA VAL A 264 -14.19 -5.76 7.28
C VAL A 264 -14.25 -5.97 5.76
N TRP A 265 -13.09 -6.23 5.18
CA TRP A 265 -12.93 -6.58 3.78
C TRP A 265 -12.30 -7.95 3.65
N PHE A 266 -12.81 -8.73 2.72
CA PHE A 266 -12.23 -9.99 2.28
C PHE A 266 -11.40 -9.71 1.04
N GLU A 267 -10.09 -9.82 1.19
CA GLU A 267 -9.13 -9.63 0.10
C GLU A 267 -8.88 -10.95 -0.62
N MET A 268 -8.89 -10.91 -1.95
CA MET A 268 -8.44 -12.03 -2.78
C MET A 268 -7.40 -11.52 -3.79
N ARG A 269 -6.26 -12.20 -3.87
CA ARG A 269 -5.16 -11.89 -4.80
C ARG A 269 -4.86 -13.08 -5.69
N GLY A 270 -4.55 -12.82 -6.94
CA GLY A 270 -4.16 -13.85 -7.91
C GLY A 270 -3.88 -13.25 -9.27
N CYS A 271 -3.97 -14.12 -10.28
CA CYS A 271 -3.83 -13.72 -11.68
C CYS A 271 -5.14 -13.90 -12.42
N TRP A 272 -5.45 -12.98 -13.30
CA TRP A 272 -6.52 -13.10 -14.28
C TRP A 272 -5.95 -13.45 -15.65
N GLU A 273 -6.77 -14.03 -16.51
CA GLU A 273 -6.45 -14.31 -17.91
C GLU A 273 -7.68 -14.11 -18.80
N VAL A 274 -7.48 -13.93 -20.07
CA VAL A 274 -8.54 -14.01 -21.08
C VAL A 274 -8.44 -15.34 -21.79
N LYS A 275 -9.46 -16.17 -21.67
CA LYS A 275 -9.51 -17.43 -22.44
C LYS A 275 -9.54 -17.13 -23.93
N PHE A 276 -8.79 -17.92 -24.69
CA PHE A 276 -8.59 -17.80 -26.14
C PHE A 276 -7.86 -16.51 -26.59
N ASP A 277 -7.20 -15.81 -25.64
CA ASP A 277 -6.33 -14.67 -25.92
C ASP A 277 -5.09 -14.74 -25.01
N GLN A 278 -4.05 -13.96 -25.35
CA GLN A 278 -2.79 -13.92 -24.59
C GLN A 278 -2.75 -12.74 -23.59
N MET A 279 -3.91 -12.33 -23.09
CA MET A 279 -4.00 -11.27 -22.09
C MET A 279 -4.14 -11.85 -20.70
N GLY A 280 -3.45 -11.26 -19.76
CA GLY A 280 -3.52 -11.63 -18.34
C GLY A 280 -2.63 -10.74 -17.47
N GLY A 281 -2.74 -10.91 -16.18
CA GLY A 281 -1.97 -10.12 -15.22
C GLY A 281 -2.42 -10.34 -13.78
N PRO A 282 -1.91 -9.56 -12.83
CA PRO A 282 -2.35 -9.65 -11.45
C PRO A 282 -3.72 -8.99 -11.25
N PHE A 283 -4.44 -9.48 -10.24
CA PHE A 283 -5.61 -8.80 -9.69
C PHE A 283 -5.59 -8.82 -8.16
N VAL A 284 -6.30 -7.87 -7.59
CA VAL A 284 -6.72 -7.90 -6.19
C VAL A 284 -8.18 -7.47 -6.11
N SER A 285 -8.99 -8.20 -5.36
CA SER A 285 -10.37 -7.83 -5.08
C SER A 285 -10.60 -7.64 -3.59
N PHE A 286 -11.52 -6.76 -3.27
CA PHE A 286 -11.96 -6.47 -1.92
C PHE A 286 -13.49 -6.60 -1.89
N SER A 287 -13.97 -7.55 -1.08
CA SER A 287 -15.40 -7.81 -0.90
C SER A 287 -15.82 -7.50 0.53
N THR A 288 -16.96 -6.86 0.71
CA THR A 288 -17.49 -6.50 2.03
C THR A 288 -18.99 -6.78 2.08
N LEU A 289 -19.49 -7.22 3.24
CA LEU A 289 -20.91 -7.40 3.48
C LEU A 289 -21.55 -6.06 3.87
N ASP A 290 -22.57 -5.67 3.15
CA ASP A 290 -23.49 -4.62 3.54
C ASP A 290 -24.71 -5.28 4.21
N GLN A 291 -24.80 -5.15 5.53
CA GLN A 291 -25.86 -5.78 6.32
C GLN A 291 -27.22 -5.13 6.11
N GLU A 292 -27.28 -3.85 5.73
CA GLU A 292 -28.55 -3.16 5.49
C GLU A 292 -29.21 -3.63 4.20
N SER A 293 -28.43 -3.70 3.12
CA SER A 293 -28.94 -4.16 1.82
C SER A 293 -28.89 -5.69 1.64
N GLN A 294 -28.27 -6.43 2.56
CA GLN A 294 -28.02 -7.87 2.45
C GLN A 294 -27.30 -8.20 1.13
N THR A 295 -26.28 -7.42 0.79
CA THR A 295 -25.47 -7.62 -0.41
C THR A 295 -23.98 -7.69 -0.08
N ILE A 296 -23.25 -8.47 -0.89
CA ILE A 296 -21.78 -8.44 -0.91
C ILE A 296 -21.37 -7.47 -2.01
N LYS A 297 -20.66 -6.42 -1.63
CA LYS A 297 -20.11 -5.40 -2.52
C LYS A 297 -18.65 -5.72 -2.81
N THR A 298 -18.30 -5.82 -4.09
CA THR A 298 -16.94 -6.18 -4.51
C THR A 298 -16.37 -5.11 -5.42
N ILE A 299 -15.13 -4.70 -5.13
CA ILE A 299 -14.28 -3.89 -5.99
C ILE A 299 -13.06 -4.74 -6.36
N LEU A 300 -12.80 -4.88 -7.64
CA LEU A 300 -11.67 -5.65 -8.16
C LEU A 300 -10.79 -4.73 -9.01
N PHE A 301 -9.51 -4.73 -8.68
CA PHE A 301 -8.46 -4.06 -9.43
C PHE A 301 -7.68 -5.08 -10.24
N ALA A 302 -7.47 -4.82 -11.52
CA ALA A 302 -6.67 -5.69 -12.38
C ALA A 302 -5.71 -4.85 -13.24
N LEU A 303 -4.57 -5.44 -13.55
CA LEU A 303 -3.51 -4.81 -14.31
C LEU A 303 -3.09 -5.69 -15.49
N TYR A 304 -2.98 -5.09 -16.67
CA TYR A 304 -2.27 -5.64 -17.81
C TYR A 304 -0.99 -4.83 -18.01
N ALA A 305 0.17 -5.42 -17.79
CA ALA A 305 1.48 -4.78 -17.97
C ALA A 305 2.57 -5.85 -18.18
N PRO A 306 2.58 -6.56 -19.33
CA PRO A 306 3.42 -7.74 -19.52
C PRO A 306 4.92 -7.40 -19.58
N GLU A 307 5.30 -6.18 -19.96
CA GLU A 307 6.68 -5.74 -20.12
C GLU A 307 7.24 -4.96 -18.93
N GLU A 308 6.41 -4.61 -17.93
CA GLU A 308 6.79 -3.75 -16.80
C GLU A 308 6.86 -4.53 -15.47
N MET A 309 7.50 -3.92 -14.47
CA MET A 309 7.39 -4.32 -13.07
C MET A 309 5.98 -3.99 -12.58
N GLN A 310 5.32 -4.98 -11.99
CA GLN A 310 3.88 -4.88 -11.73
C GLN A 310 3.56 -4.45 -10.29
N ARG A 311 4.51 -4.63 -9.35
CA ARG A 311 4.30 -4.28 -7.94
C ARG A 311 3.85 -2.83 -7.76
N GLY A 312 4.59 -1.89 -8.35
CA GLY A 312 4.29 -0.47 -8.25
C GLY A 312 2.94 -0.09 -8.87
N LEU A 313 2.67 -0.61 -10.07
CA LEU A 313 1.43 -0.35 -10.80
C LEU A 313 0.19 -0.95 -10.11
N MET A 314 0.35 -2.15 -9.50
CA MET A 314 -0.70 -2.76 -8.70
C MET A 314 -0.96 -1.98 -7.41
N GLY A 315 0.13 -1.52 -6.73
CA GLY A 315 0.02 -0.70 -5.53
C GLY A 315 -0.75 0.61 -5.75
N GLU A 316 -0.57 1.26 -6.91
CA GLU A 316 -1.37 2.45 -7.27
C GLU A 316 -2.87 2.17 -7.30
N LEU A 317 -3.27 0.97 -7.71
CA LEU A 317 -4.67 0.55 -7.80
C LEU A 317 -5.21 0.09 -6.45
N GLU A 318 -4.54 -0.88 -5.83
CA GLU A 318 -5.03 -1.52 -4.61
C GLU A 318 -5.15 -0.54 -3.43
N TYR A 319 -4.28 0.47 -3.37
CA TYR A 319 -4.36 1.47 -2.31
C TYR A 319 -5.58 2.39 -2.40
N LEU A 320 -6.27 2.43 -3.53
CA LEU A 320 -7.52 3.20 -3.66
C LEU A 320 -8.58 2.72 -2.68
N ILE A 321 -8.58 1.43 -2.31
CA ILE A 321 -9.55 0.86 -1.36
C ILE A 321 -9.49 1.57 0.01
N TYR A 322 -8.32 2.09 0.42
CA TYR A 322 -8.19 2.84 1.67
C TYR A 322 -8.87 4.21 1.67
N THR A 323 -9.45 4.60 0.53
CA THR A 323 -10.30 5.80 0.42
C THR A 323 -11.78 5.47 0.44
N ALA A 324 -12.16 4.20 0.43
CA ALA A 324 -13.55 3.75 0.44
C ALA A 324 -14.27 4.09 1.75
N LYS A 325 -15.53 4.54 1.64
CA LYS A 325 -16.41 4.94 2.76
C LYS A 325 -17.77 4.32 2.61
#